data_ff7615a0820f12758619aa8cd8c3f467
#
_entry.id   ff7615a0820f12758619aa8cd8c3f467
#
_cell.length_a   1.000
_cell.length_b   1.000
_cell.length_c   1.000
_cell.angle_alpha   90.00
_cell.angle_beta   90.00
_cell.angle_gamma   90.00
#
_symmetry.space_group_name_H-M   'P 1'
#
loop_
_entity.id
_entity.type
_entity.pdbx_description
1 polymer ?
#
loop_
_entity_poly.entity_id
_entity_poly.type
_entity_poly.pdbx_seq_one_letter_code
_entity_poly.pdbx_strand_id
1 'polypeptide(L)'
;MMGQRVIYVLTHDSIGLGEDGPTHQPVEQLAMLRSIPNLNVFRPSDTIETFECWQLALESKNKPSVIALTRQKIEPIRTELIANNLCSKGAYEILRNGDNLKVTLLATGSETELAVKVSHKLATENIYSKVISMPCHEIFDSQSNDYKKDILEEGTLKVSIEASETSYWKKYTGTSGLNLGIDNFGKSAPYKDIYKHFELDVENIVQKIKKNL
;
A
#
# COMPACT_ATOMS: atom_id res chain seq x y z
N MET A 1 -16.83 -14.05 14.89
CA MET A 1 -17.71 -14.88 15.68
C MET A 1 -16.99 -15.61 16.81
N MET A 2 -16.04 -16.53 16.56
CA MET A 2 -15.35 -17.27 17.65
C MET A 2 -14.26 -16.46 18.36
N GLY A 3 -13.80 -15.33 17.84
CA GLY A 3 -12.73 -14.51 18.42
C GLY A 3 -11.39 -15.23 18.55
N GLN A 4 -11.13 -16.19 17.65
CA GLN A 4 -9.90 -16.97 17.68
C GLN A 4 -8.75 -16.22 17.00
N ARG A 5 -7.57 -16.26 17.63
CA ARG A 5 -6.33 -15.76 17.03
C ARG A 5 -5.80 -16.81 16.06
N VAL A 6 -5.92 -16.51 14.77
CA VAL A 6 -5.32 -17.29 13.69
C VAL A 6 -4.52 -16.32 12.84
N ILE A 7 -3.33 -16.70 12.42
CA ILE A 7 -2.50 -15.93 11.48
C ILE A 7 -2.43 -16.71 10.18
N TYR A 8 -3.00 -16.13 9.12
CA TYR A 8 -2.92 -16.64 7.76
C TYR A 8 -1.77 -15.96 7.04
N VAL A 9 -0.82 -16.74 6.53
CA VAL A 9 0.27 -16.22 5.71
C VAL A 9 -0.02 -16.58 4.26
N LEU A 10 -0.28 -15.56 3.45
CA LEU A 10 -0.65 -15.69 2.04
C LEU A 10 0.46 -15.04 1.19
N THR A 11 1.21 -15.86 0.49
CA THR A 11 2.21 -15.38 -0.48
C THR A 11 1.56 -15.17 -1.85
N HIS A 12 2.28 -14.49 -2.77
CA HIS A 12 1.78 -14.22 -4.12
C HIS A 12 0.56 -13.29 -4.11
N ASP A 13 0.70 -12.15 -3.44
CA ASP A 13 -0.36 -11.22 -3.06
C ASP A 13 -0.96 -10.40 -4.22
N SER A 14 -0.30 -10.37 -5.39
CA SER A 14 -0.68 -9.50 -6.51
C SER A 14 -0.22 -10.06 -7.86
N ILE A 15 -0.49 -9.32 -8.93
CA ILE A 15 0.02 -9.58 -10.28
C ILE A 15 1.55 -9.65 -10.36
N GLY A 16 2.25 -9.16 -9.33
CA GLY A 16 3.70 -9.27 -9.19
C GLY A 16 4.21 -10.69 -9.12
N LEU A 17 3.33 -11.67 -8.94
CA LEU A 17 3.68 -13.08 -9.05
C LEU A 17 4.20 -13.47 -10.45
N GLY A 18 3.68 -12.86 -11.54
CA GLY A 18 4.27 -12.92 -12.87
C GLY A 18 3.74 -14.04 -13.78
N GLU A 19 4.51 -15.11 -13.99
CA GLU A 19 4.34 -16.04 -15.11
C GLU A 19 3.62 -17.36 -14.78
N ASP A 20 2.90 -17.44 -13.66
CA ASP A 20 2.25 -18.68 -13.21
C ASP A 20 0.87 -18.95 -13.87
N GLY A 21 0.58 -18.24 -14.97
CA GLY A 21 -0.65 -18.38 -15.73
C GLY A 21 -1.75 -17.40 -15.36
N PRO A 22 -2.74 -17.20 -16.26
CA PRO A 22 -3.77 -16.17 -16.07
C PRO A 22 -4.76 -16.48 -14.93
N THR A 23 -4.84 -17.73 -14.48
CA THR A 23 -5.71 -18.14 -13.37
C THR A 23 -5.10 -17.88 -11.97
N HIS A 24 -3.83 -17.43 -11.91
CA HIS A 24 -3.09 -17.19 -10.68
C HIS A 24 -2.72 -15.71 -10.54
N GLN A 25 -3.64 -14.79 -10.84
CA GLN A 25 -3.40 -13.35 -10.83
C GLN A 25 -4.33 -12.69 -9.81
N PRO A 26 -3.90 -12.55 -8.53
CA PRO A 26 -4.71 -11.90 -7.50
C PRO A 26 -4.92 -10.41 -7.82
N VAL A 27 -6.17 -9.96 -7.76
CA VAL A 27 -6.57 -8.57 -7.96
C VAL A 27 -7.53 -8.13 -6.86
N GLU A 28 -8.67 -8.82 -6.71
CA GLU A 28 -9.74 -8.47 -5.77
C GLU A 28 -9.53 -9.01 -4.34
N GLN A 29 -8.61 -9.94 -4.14
CA GLN A 29 -8.45 -10.68 -2.88
C GLN A 29 -8.14 -9.76 -1.69
N LEU A 30 -7.30 -8.74 -1.87
CA LEU A 30 -6.97 -7.81 -0.80
C LEU A 30 -8.19 -6.96 -0.40
N ALA A 31 -8.94 -6.44 -1.37
CA ALA A 31 -10.15 -5.66 -1.11
C ALA A 31 -11.22 -6.52 -0.41
N MET A 32 -11.41 -7.76 -0.88
CA MET A 32 -12.32 -8.73 -0.27
C MET A 32 -11.91 -9.05 1.19
N LEU A 33 -10.65 -9.30 1.46
CA LEU A 33 -10.16 -9.58 2.81
C LEU A 33 -10.37 -8.38 3.74
N ARG A 34 -10.09 -7.16 3.28
CA ARG A 34 -10.30 -5.92 4.04
C ARG A 34 -11.79 -5.62 4.32
N SER A 35 -12.70 -6.20 3.55
CA SER A 35 -14.14 -6.10 3.80
C SER A 35 -14.65 -7.03 4.92
N ILE A 36 -13.84 -8.02 5.34
CA ILE A 36 -14.22 -8.96 6.39
C ILE A 36 -14.14 -8.28 7.76
N PRO A 37 -15.24 -8.19 8.52
CA PRO A 37 -15.22 -7.56 9.83
C PRO A 37 -14.33 -8.35 10.80
N ASN A 38 -13.64 -7.63 11.69
CA ASN A 38 -12.80 -8.20 12.73
C ASN A 38 -11.61 -9.03 12.20
N LEU A 39 -11.08 -8.69 11.02
CA LEU A 39 -9.87 -9.24 10.44
C LEU A 39 -8.84 -8.13 10.29
N ASN A 40 -7.59 -8.35 10.68
CA ASN A 40 -6.49 -7.45 10.31
C ASN A 40 -5.81 -7.98 9.05
N VAL A 41 -5.65 -7.13 8.03
CA VAL A 41 -4.98 -7.47 6.80
C VAL A 41 -3.69 -6.67 6.70
N PHE A 42 -2.57 -7.34 6.94
CA PHE A 42 -1.24 -6.78 6.82
C PHE A 42 -0.67 -7.05 5.44
N ARG A 43 -0.16 -6.02 4.79
CA ARG A 43 0.57 -6.11 3.52
C ARG A 43 1.86 -5.31 3.63
N PRO A 44 2.91 -5.89 4.23
CA PRO A 44 4.18 -5.21 4.48
C PRO A 44 4.97 -4.98 3.19
N SER A 45 5.72 -3.86 3.16
CA SER A 45 6.54 -3.43 2.01
C SER A 45 7.95 -3.98 2.00
N ASP A 46 8.51 -4.32 3.16
CA ASP A 46 9.88 -4.81 3.29
C ASP A 46 10.05 -5.75 4.50
N THR A 47 11.30 -6.15 4.75
CA THR A 47 11.62 -7.07 5.86
C THR A 47 11.30 -6.46 7.23
N ILE A 48 11.53 -5.17 7.42
CA ILE A 48 11.28 -4.49 8.70
C ILE A 48 9.77 -4.40 8.95
N GLU A 49 9.00 -3.96 7.96
CA GLU A 49 7.54 -3.97 8.07
C GLU A 49 6.98 -5.38 8.27
N THR A 50 7.57 -6.38 7.60
CA THR A 50 7.17 -7.78 7.79
C THR A 50 7.35 -8.20 9.25
N PHE A 51 8.50 -7.90 9.85
CA PHE A 51 8.76 -8.18 11.26
C PHE A 51 7.77 -7.45 12.18
N GLU A 52 7.55 -6.15 11.95
CA GLU A 52 6.62 -5.34 12.71
C GLU A 52 5.16 -5.85 12.60
N CYS A 53 4.72 -6.23 11.40
CA CYS A 53 3.40 -6.81 11.18
C CYS A 53 3.24 -8.17 11.87
N TRP A 54 4.27 -9.02 11.85
CA TRP A 54 4.28 -10.28 12.60
C TRP A 54 4.12 -10.06 14.10
N GLN A 55 4.83 -9.08 14.66
CA GLN A 55 4.69 -8.71 16.07
C GLN A 55 3.23 -8.35 16.40
N LEU A 56 2.61 -7.47 15.60
CA LEU A 56 1.23 -7.04 15.80
C LEU A 56 0.22 -8.20 15.66
N ALA A 57 0.45 -9.09 14.71
CA ALA A 57 -0.38 -10.28 14.51
C ALA A 57 -0.29 -11.25 15.71
N LEU A 58 0.91 -11.41 16.29
CA LEU A 58 1.14 -12.22 17.48
C LEU A 58 0.54 -11.59 18.75
N GLU A 59 0.55 -10.28 18.86
CA GLU A 59 -0.03 -9.52 19.97
C GLU A 59 -1.56 -9.44 19.91
N SER A 60 -2.15 -9.62 18.73
CA SER A 60 -3.60 -9.61 18.51
C SER A 60 -4.29 -10.82 19.14
N LYS A 61 -4.93 -10.64 20.29
CA LYS A 61 -5.49 -11.77 21.09
C LYS A 61 -6.84 -12.26 20.59
N ASN A 62 -7.68 -11.37 20.07
CA ASN A 62 -9.10 -11.62 19.80
C ASN A 62 -9.49 -11.42 18.34
N LYS A 63 -8.51 -11.23 17.46
CA LYS A 63 -8.71 -11.04 16.03
C LYS A 63 -7.80 -11.97 15.24
N PRO A 64 -8.29 -12.60 14.19
CA PRO A 64 -7.43 -13.21 13.20
C PRO A 64 -6.66 -12.14 12.41
N SER A 65 -5.54 -12.53 11.82
CA SER A 65 -4.71 -11.68 10.98
C SER A 65 -4.36 -12.41 9.68
N VAL A 66 -4.33 -11.67 8.58
CA VAL A 66 -3.74 -12.10 7.32
C VAL A 66 -2.44 -11.32 7.14
N ILE A 67 -1.38 -11.99 6.73
CA ILE A 67 -0.12 -11.39 6.28
C ILE A 67 0.03 -11.75 4.81
N ALA A 68 -0.24 -10.79 3.93
CA ALA A 68 -0.14 -10.93 2.49
C ALA A 68 1.26 -10.50 2.04
N LEU A 69 1.99 -11.42 1.41
CA LEU A 69 3.40 -11.23 1.05
C LEU A 69 3.59 -11.33 -0.46
N THR A 70 4.43 -10.44 -0.98
CA THR A 70 4.80 -10.47 -2.39
C THR A 70 5.75 -11.62 -2.72
N ARG A 71 5.73 -12.08 -3.97
CA ARG A 71 6.67 -13.09 -4.49
C ARG A 71 7.96 -12.46 -4.99
N GLN A 72 7.88 -11.31 -5.64
CA GLN A 72 9.04 -10.67 -6.24
C GLN A 72 9.97 -10.05 -5.19
N LYS A 73 11.26 -9.99 -5.54
CA LYS A 73 12.22 -9.23 -4.76
C LYS A 73 11.88 -7.74 -4.84
N ILE A 74 11.84 -7.08 -3.69
CA ILE A 74 11.75 -5.63 -3.55
C ILE A 74 12.99 -5.11 -2.83
N GLU A 75 13.38 -3.87 -3.15
CA GLU A 75 14.48 -3.23 -2.44
C GLU A 75 14.01 -2.74 -1.06
N PRO A 76 14.82 -2.89 -0.02
CA PRO A 76 14.48 -2.38 1.30
C PRO A 76 14.25 -0.88 1.26
N ILE A 77 13.15 -0.43 1.82
CA ILE A 77 12.85 1.00 1.96
C ILE A 77 13.36 1.49 3.31
N ARG A 78 13.12 0.70 4.35
CA ARG A 78 13.67 0.92 5.69
C ARG A 78 14.88 0.02 5.90
N THR A 79 15.98 0.61 6.33
CA THR A 79 17.26 -0.09 6.56
C THR A 79 17.65 -0.19 8.04
N GLU A 80 16.93 0.53 8.90
CA GLU A 80 17.19 0.57 10.33
C GLU A 80 15.96 0.19 11.15
N LEU A 81 16.14 -0.71 12.11
CA LEU A 81 15.14 -0.99 13.12
C LEU A 81 15.16 0.13 14.16
N ILE A 82 14.00 0.71 14.40
CA ILE A 82 13.81 1.67 15.48
C ILE A 82 13.02 1.01 16.62
N ALA A 83 13.14 1.57 17.83
CA ALA A 83 12.51 1.00 19.03
C ALA A 83 10.96 0.93 18.93
N ASN A 84 10.36 1.82 18.16
CA ASN A 84 8.91 1.88 18.00
C ASN A 84 8.47 1.13 16.75
N ASN A 85 7.49 0.23 16.91
CA ASN A 85 6.83 -0.43 15.78
C ASN A 85 5.96 0.58 15.02
N LEU A 86 6.41 1.04 13.84
CA LEU A 86 5.66 2.03 13.05
C LEU A 86 4.37 1.46 12.46
N CYS A 87 4.34 0.18 12.14
CA CYS A 87 3.15 -0.50 11.64
C CYS A 87 2.01 -0.52 12.69
N SER A 88 2.31 -0.25 13.97
CA SER A 88 1.31 -0.19 15.06
C SER A 88 0.26 0.91 14.87
N LYS A 89 0.52 1.87 13.99
CA LYS A 89 -0.42 2.91 13.59
C LYS A 89 -1.25 2.56 12.37
N GLY A 90 -0.91 1.46 11.68
CA GLY A 90 -1.58 1.01 10.46
C GLY A 90 -1.17 1.76 9.20
N ALA A 91 -0.77 3.01 9.32
CA ALA A 91 -0.16 3.84 8.29
C ALA A 91 0.81 4.81 8.92
N TYR A 92 1.89 5.17 8.22
CA TYR A 92 2.89 6.13 8.70
C TYR A 92 3.65 6.78 7.52
N GLU A 93 4.19 7.97 7.74
CA GLU A 93 5.01 8.67 6.75
C GLU A 93 6.38 8.01 6.63
N ILE A 94 6.76 7.64 5.41
CA ILE A 94 8.04 6.99 5.12
C ILE A 94 9.03 7.93 4.43
N LEU A 95 8.51 8.91 3.70
CA LEU A 95 9.30 9.90 2.97
C LEU A 95 8.52 11.20 2.85
N ARG A 96 9.22 12.31 2.97
CA ARG A 96 8.71 13.66 2.66
C ARG A 96 9.73 14.40 1.80
N ASN A 97 9.29 14.89 0.66
CA ASN A 97 10.09 15.73 -0.24
C ASN A 97 9.54 17.17 -0.22
N GLY A 98 10.18 18.06 0.56
CA GLY A 98 9.83 19.47 0.66
C GLY A 98 8.65 19.79 1.58
N ASP A 99 8.41 21.09 1.81
CA ASP A 99 7.41 21.57 2.78
C ASP A 99 6.08 21.97 2.14
N ASN A 100 6.09 22.44 0.88
CA ASN A 100 4.86 22.82 0.17
C ASN A 100 4.30 21.63 -0.60
N LEU A 101 3.73 20.68 0.13
CA LEU A 101 3.22 19.45 -0.44
C LEU A 101 2.04 19.69 -1.38
N LYS A 102 2.08 19.04 -2.54
CA LYS A 102 1.00 19.00 -3.53
C LYS A 102 0.35 17.63 -3.59
N VAL A 103 1.09 16.58 -3.24
CA VAL A 103 0.66 15.19 -3.40
C VAL A 103 0.91 14.40 -2.12
N THR A 104 -0.05 13.58 -1.73
CA THR A 104 0.12 12.50 -0.74
C THR A 104 -0.01 11.17 -1.46
N LEU A 105 1.08 10.42 -1.53
CA LEU A 105 1.13 9.08 -2.11
C LEU A 105 0.84 8.06 -1.01
N LEU A 106 -0.19 7.26 -1.21
CA LEU A 106 -0.59 6.18 -0.29
C LEU A 106 -0.26 4.85 -0.96
N ALA A 107 0.55 4.03 -0.32
CA ALA A 107 0.91 2.73 -0.88
C ALA A 107 1.02 1.65 0.19
N THR A 108 1.04 0.40 -0.23
CA THR A 108 1.20 -0.76 0.64
C THR A 108 1.91 -1.88 -0.12
N GLY A 109 2.56 -2.76 0.63
CA GLY A 109 3.28 -3.89 0.03
C GLY A 109 4.34 -3.45 -0.97
N SER A 110 4.48 -4.21 -2.04
CA SER A 110 5.48 -3.98 -3.09
C SER A 110 5.38 -2.61 -3.78
N GLU A 111 4.21 -1.98 -3.78
CA GLU A 111 4.02 -0.69 -4.45
C GLU A 111 4.53 0.50 -3.62
N THR A 112 4.90 0.29 -2.35
CA THR A 112 5.53 1.34 -1.55
C THR A 112 6.88 1.78 -2.14
N GLU A 113 7.68 0.85 -2.64
CA GLU A 113 8.91 1.16 -3.38
C GLU A 113 8.63 2.02 -4.63
N LEU A 114 7.58 1.68 -5.36
CA LEU A 114 7.15 2.44 -6.54
C LEU A 114 6.71 3.86 -6.15
N ALA A 115 5.96 4.02 -5.07
CA ALA A 115 5.56 5.34 -4.56
C ALA A 115 6.75 6.20 -4.16
N VAL A 116 7.79 5.62 -3.55
CA VAL A 116 9.05 6.32 -3.24
C VAL A 116 9.73 6.81 -4.52
N LYS A 117 9.84 5.97 -5.54
CA LYS A 117 10.42 6.35 -6.85
C LYS A 117 9.61 7.45 -7.53
N VAL A 118 8.29 7.38 -7.49
CA VAL A 118 7.38 8.43 -8.01
C VAL A 118 7.61 9.74 -7.28
N SER A 119 7.71 9.73 -5.94
CA SER A 119 7.98 10.92 -5.14
C SER A 119 9.32 11.59 -5.52
N HIS A 120 10.38 10.79 -5.67
CA HIS A 120 11.67 11.32 -6.12
C HIS A 120 11.58 11.93 -7.52
N LYS A 121 10.87 11.28 -8.44
CA LYS A 121 10.69 11.82 -9.81
C LYS A 121 9.89 13.11 -9.81
N LEU A 122 8.82 13.22 -9.05
CA LEU A 122 8.02 14.45 -8.88
C LEU A 122 8.89 15.59 -8.31
N ALA A 123 9.75 15.30 -7.33
CA ALA A 123 10.64 16.31 -6.75
C ALA A 123 11.62 16.89 -7.77
N THR A 124 12.08 16.12 -8.78
CA THR A 124 12.91 16.67 -9.85
C THR A 124 12.18 17.70 -10.74
N GLU A 125 10.84 17.72 -10.65
CA GLU A 125 9.97 18.66 -11.36
C GLU A 125 9.36 19.71 -10.43
N ASN A 126 9.92 19.87 -9.21
CA ASN A 126 9.44 20.80 -8.16
C ASN A 126 7.99 20.53 -7.70
N ILE A 127 7.51 19.30 -7.84
CA ILE A 127 6.25 18.84 -7.29
C ILE A 127 6.57 18.08 -6.01
N TYR A 128 6.30 18.70 -4.86
CA TYR A 128 6.63 18.12 -3.57
C TYR A 128 5.52 17.18 -3.08
N SER A 129 5.95 16.05 -2.50
CA SER A 129 5.05 15.01 -2.06
C SER A 129 5.54 14.33 -0.79
N LYS A 130 4.62 13.68 -0.09
CA LYS A 130 4.96 12.70 0.94
C LYS A 130 4.48 11.31 0.54
N VAL A 131 5.16 10.31 1.05
CA VAL A 131 4.83 8.89 0.85
C VAL A 131 4.42 8.29 2.19
N ILE A 132 3.25 7.68 2.18
CA ILE A 132 2.68 6.98 3.32
C ILE A 132 2.71 5.47 3.01
N SER A 133 3.39 4.69 3.84
CA SER A 133 3.18 3.25 3.88
C SER A 133 1.95 2.95 4.72
N MET A 134 1.04 2.13 4.21
CA MET A 134 -0.20 1.73 4.88
C MET A 134 -0.27 0.20 5.00
N PRO A 135 0.55 -0.42 5.85
CA PRO A 135 0.61 -1.86 5.98
C PRO A 135 -0.67 -2.50 6.53
N CYS A 136 -1.55 -1.76 7.24
CA CYS A 136 -2.80 -2.30 7.76
C CYS A 136 -3.89 -1.22 7.85
N HIS A 137 -4.86 -1.29 6.97
CA HIS A 137 -5.96 -0.33 6.88
C HIS A 137 -6.86 -0.34 8.13
N GLU A 138 -7.13 -1.52 8.70
CA GLU A 138 -8.01 -1.68 9.85
C GLU A 138 -7.44 -1.02 11.12
N ILE A 139 -6.13 -1.10 11.29
CA ILE A 139 -5.43 -0.41 12.39
C ILE A 139 -5.43 1.11 12.17
N PHE A 140 -5.18 1.57 10.93
CA PHE A 140 -5.24 2.99 10.60
C PHE A 140 -6.64 3.57 10.82
N ASP A 141 -7.68 2.85 10.42
CA ASP A 141 -9.07 3.27 10.63
C ASP A 141 -9.42 3.49 12.10
N SER A 142 -8.80 2.74 12.99
CA SER A 142 -8.99 2.85 14.45
C SER A 142 -8.23 4.01 15.10
N GLN A 143 -7.36 4.70 14.36
CA GLN A 143 -6.62 5.85 14.88
C GLN A 143 -7.52 7.07 15.12
N SER A 144 -7.01 8.03 15.90
CA SER A 144 -7.70 9.30 16.13
C SER A 144 -7.88 10.07 14.81
N ASN A 145 -8.92 10.92 14.77
CA ASN A 145 -9.17 11.76 13.60
C ASN A 145 -7.99 12.71 13.31
N ASP A 146 -7.32 13.20 14.34
CA ASP A 146 -6.16 14.09 14.18
C ASP A 146 -4.99 13.36 13.53
N TYR A 147 -4.69 12.13 13.96
CA TYR A 147 -3.67 11.32 13.31
C TYR A 147 -4.02 11.02 11.84
N LYS A 148 -5.27 10.67 11.57
CA LYS A 148 -5.72 10.41 10.18
C LYS A 148 -5.60 11.65 9.29
N LYS A 149 -5.94 12.83 9.82
CA LYS A 149 -5.80 14.11 9.10
C LYS A 149 -4.34 14.42 8.82
N ASP A 150 -3.45 14.25 9.80
CA ASP A 150 -2.02 14.44 9.65
C ASP A 150 -1.43 13.52 8.57
N ILE A 151 -1.75 12.23 8.62
CA ILE A 151 -1.28 11.26 7.63
C ILE A 151 -1.82 11.57 6.23
N LEU A 152 -3.11 11.86 6.11
CA LEU A 152 -3.73 12.10 4.80
C LEU A 152 -3.44 13.51 4.24
N GLU A 153 -3.01 14.47 5.05
CA GLU A 153 -2.63 15.84 4.66
C GLU A 153 -3.71 16.57 3.88
N GLU A 154 -4.49 17.41 4.53
CA GLU A 154 -5.52 18.22 3.87
C GLU A 154 -4.90 19.16 2.81
N GLY A 155 -5.61 19.37 1.71
CA GLY A 155 -5.15 20.28 0.63
C GLY A 155 -4.21 19.65 -0.40
N THR A 156 -3.81 18.40 -0.23
CA THR A 156 -3.01 17.68 -1.24
C THR A 156 -3.87 16.77 -2.12
N LEU A 157 -3.41 16.51 -3.36
CA LEU A 157 -3.95 15.45 -4.20
C LEU A 157 -3.55 14.09 -3.57
N LYS A 158 -4.54 13.28 -3.16
CA LYS A 158 -4.30 11.94 -2.65
C LYS A 158 -4.23 10.96 -3.81
N VAL A 159 -3.18 10.15 -3.83
CA VAL A 159 -2.96 9.15 -4.87
C VAL A 159 -2.66 7.81 -4.21
N SER A 160 -3.51 6.82 -4.39
CA SER A 160 -3.21 5.46 -3.96
C SER A 160 -2.53 4.67 -5.08
N ILE A 161 -1.58 3.83 -4.70
CA ILE A 161 -0.82 2.95 -5.60
C ILE A 161 -0.80 1.56 -4.98
N GLU A 162 -1.57 0.64 -5.56
CA GLU A 162 -1.62 -0.76 -5.15
C GLU A 162 -1.99 -1.64 -6.34
N ALA A 163 -1.24 -2.71 -6.57
CA ALA A 163 -1.54 -3.71 -7.61
C ALA A 163 -2.71 -4.61 -7.18
N SER A 164 -3.87 -4.01 -6.98
CA SER A 164 -5.12 -4.61 -6.51
C SER A 164 -6.32 -3.78 -7.01
N GLU A 165 -7.53 -4.26 -6.76
CA GLU A 165 -8.78 -3.55 -7.03
C GLU A 165 -8.81 -2.20 -6.27
N THR A 166 -9.27 -1.13 -6.94
CA THR A 166 -9.05 0.25 -6.48
C THR A 166 -10.14 0.81 -5.56
N SER A 167 -11.34 0.24 -5.52
CA SER A 167 -12.51 0.86 -4.87
C SER A 167 -12.31 1.07 -3.36
N TYR A 168 -11.56 0.17 -2.71
CA TYR A 168 -11.30 0.24 -1.28
C TYR A 168 -10.52 1.50 -0.87
N TRP A 169 -9.70 2.05 -1.77
CA TRP A 169 -8.90 3.25 -1.52
C TRP A 169 -9.71 4.55 -1.49
N LYS A 170 -10.90 4.56 -2.10
CA LYS A 170 -11.74 5.78 -2.21
C LYS A 170 -12.06 6.43 -0.88
N LYS A 171 -12.11 5.66 0.21
CA LYS A 171 -12.35 6.19 1.54
C LYS A 171 -11.20 7.06 2.08
N TYR A 172 -9.98 6.89 1.55
CA TYR A 172 -8.80 7.69 1.93
C TYR A 172 -8.50 8.78 0.91
N THR A 173 -8.69 8.49 -0.37
CA THR A 173 -8.39 9.43 -1.45
C THR A 173 -9.53 10.41 -1.72
N GLY A 174 -10.75 10.09 -1.30
CA GLY A 174 -11.94 10.89 -1.56
C GLY A 174 -12.38 10.84 -3.03
N THR A 175 -13.28 11.76 -3.40
CA THR A 175 -13.87 11.82 -4.75
C THR A 175 -12.95 12.44 -5.80
N SER A 176 -12.01 13.28 -5.37
CA SER A 176 -11.04 13.98 -6.24
C SER A 176 -9.66 13.33 -6.30
N GLY A 177 -9.43 12.30 -5.50
CA GLY A 177 -8.16 11.58 -5.51
C GLY A 177 -8.04 10.57 -6.65
N LEU A 178 -6.81 10.15 -6.91
CA LEU A 178 -6.49 9.12 -7.89
C LEU A 178 -6.29 7.78 -7.21
N ASN A 179 -6.86 6.72 -7.79
CA ASN A 179 -6.62 5.35 -7.35
C ASN A 179 -5.98 4.59 -8.51
N LEU A 180 -4.71 4.25 -8.35
CA LEU A 180 -3.91 3.58 -9.37
C LEU A 180 -3.74 2.11 -8.98
N GLY A 181 -4.40 1.25 -9.70
CA GLY A 181 -4.48 -0.18 -9.43
C GLY A 181 -5.03 -0.94 -10.63
N ILE A 182 -5.77 -2.01 -10.37
CA ILE A 182 -6.27 -2.93 -11.40
C ILE A 182 -7.75 -3.18 -11.15
N ASP A 183 -8.59 -2.69 -12.06
CA ASP A 183 -10.05 -2.86 -12.01
C ASP A 183 -10.55 -3.85 -13.08
N ASN A 184 -9.69 -4.81 -13.44
CA ASN A 184 -9.99 -5.86 -14.42
C ASN A 184 -9.19 -7.12 -14.05
N PHE A 185 -9.33 -8.20 -14.84
CA PHE A 185 -8.53 -9.39 -14.67
C PHE A 185 -7.04 -9.11 -14.83
N GLY A 186 -6.21 -9.76 -13.99
CA GLY A 186 -4.76 -9.76 -14.14
C GLY A 186 -4.29 -10.44 -15.42
N LYS A 187 -2.99 -10.37 -15.66
CA LYS A 187 -2.34 -11.00 -16.84
C LYS A 187 -1.10 -11.77 -16.39
N SER A 188 -0.71 -12.79 -17.16
CA SER A 188 0.47 -13.58 -16.94
C SER A 188 1.56 -13.20 -17.94
N ALA A 189 2.67 -12.69 -17.43
CA ALA A 189 3.89 -12.31 -18.17
C ALA A 189 5.00 -12.00 -17.15
N PRO A 190 6.25 -11.70 -17.56
CA PRO A 190 7.24 -11.14 -16.64
C PRO A 190 6.67 -9.95 -15.87
N TYR A 191 6.82 -9.93 -14.54
CA TYR A 191 6.10 -8.99 -13.68
C TYR A 191 6.29 -7.51 -14.09
N LYS A 192 7.48 -7.13 -14.58
CA LYS A 192 7.75 -5.75 -15.06
C LYS A 192 6.89 -5.37 -16.25
N ASP A 193 6.62 -6.32 -17.16
CA ASP A 193 5.78 -6.09 -18.34
C ASP A 193 4.31 -5.97 -17.93
N ILE A 194 3.89 -6.74 -16.93
CA ILE A 194 2.54 -6.66 -16.38
C ILE A 194 2.31 -5.30 -15.70
N TYR A 195 3.24 -4.85 -14.85
CA TYR A 195 3.16 -3.54 -14.21
C TYR A 195 3.08 -2.41 -15.24
N LYS A 196 3.92 -2.47 -16.28
CA LYS A 196 3.87 -1.51 -17.39
C LYS A 196 2.56 -1.57 -18.17
N HIS A 197 2.02 -2.77 -18.42
CA HIS A 197 0.73 -2.95 -19.09
C HIS A 197 -0.42 -2.29 -18.34
N PHE A 198 -0.41 -2.35 -17.00
CA PHE A 198 -1.41 -1.68 -16.15
C PHE A 198 -1.03 -0.23 -15.79
N GLU A 199 0.01 0.31 -16.43
CA GLU A 199 0.50 1.67 -16.18
C GLU A 199 0.88 1.93 -14.70
N LEU A 200 1.29 0.88 -14.00
CA LEU A 200 1.83 0.92 -12.65
C LEU A 200 3.37 1.04 -12.70
N ASP A 201 3.84 2.07 -13.37
CA ASP A 201 5.26 2.44 -13.45
C ASP A 201 5.44 3.95 -13.18
N VAL A 202 6.67 4.37 -12.92
CA VAL A 202 6.99 5.73 -12.47
C VAL A 202 6.52 6.78 -13.49
N GLU A 203 6.80 6.58 -14.77
CA GLU A 203 6.52 7.54 -15.83
C GLU A 203 5.01 7.76 -16.00
N ASN A 204 4.24 6.68 -16.09
CA ASN A 204 2.79 6.76 -16.25
C ASN A 204 2.11 7.37 -15.02
N ILE A 205 2.55 6.98 -13.82
CA ILE A 205 2.00 7.52 -12.56
C ILE A 205 2.27 9.01 -12.45
N VAL A 206 3.50 9.47 -12.71
CA VAL A 206 3.87 10.90 -12.68
C VAL A 206 3.02 11.69 -13.68
N GLN A 207 2.84 11.19 -14.91
CA GLN A 207 1.99 11.85 -15.90
C GLN A 207 0.52 11.96 -15.46
N LYS A 208 -0.04 10.88 -14.85
CA LYS A 208 -1.41 10.91 -14.32
C LYS A 208 -1.55 11.93 -13.18
N ILE A 209 -0.59 11.99 -12.28
CA ILE A 209 -0.57 12.98 -11.19
C ILE A 209 -0.55 14.40 -11.76
N LYS A 210 0.36 14.70 -12.69
CA LYS A 210 0.49 16.05 -13.30
C LYS A 210 -0.76 16.51 -14.03
N LYS A 211 -1.54 15.61 -14.60
CA LYS A 211 -2.82 15.95 -15.26
C LYS A 211 -3.93 16.30 -14.28
N ASN A 212 -3.76 15.98 -12.99
CA ASN A 212 -4.77 16.16 -11.96
C ASN A 212 -4.36 17.19 -10.88
N LEU A 213 -3.21 17.83 -11.03
CA LEU A 213 -2.76 18.99 -10.25
C LEU A 213 -3.18 20.31 -10.90
#